data_4ff3bc7c09dc89f413910da00e1e8a05
#
_entry.id   4ff3bc7c09dc89f413910da00e1e8a05
#
_cell.length_a   1.000
_cell.length_b   1.000
_cell.length_c   1.000
_cell.angle_alpha   90.00
_cell.angle_beta   90.00
_cell.angle_gamma   90.00
#
_symmetry.space_group_name_H-M   'P 1'
#
loop_
_entity.id
_entity.type
_entity.pdbx_description
1 polymer ?
#
loop_
_entity_poly.entity_id
_entity_poly.type
_entity_poly.pdbx_seq_one_letter_code
_entity_poly.pdbx_strand_id
1 'polypeptide(L)'
;GIFEGDRYFDILVEYAKFSPEQIAVRITATNRGGEAAPLNIIPTMWFRNTWSWGQTPLPEPTISAAQGPAGTLCMVADDGETLSDRRIPNSHRLGRRWLIGSTKDAGAEMLFTNNETNAPVVFHPGGTSLSRYTKDGFHRLLCAGEKAAVNPDLTGTKAGLNYSFVVPAGGSVSVLLLF
;
A
#
# COMPACT_ATOMS: atom_id res chain seq x y z
N GLY A 1 -22.62 14.92 -9.70
CA GLY A 1 -22.18 13.71 -8.99
C GLY A 1 -20.87 13.18 -9.54
N ILE A 2 -20.30 12.10 -8.97
CA ILE A 2 -18.98 11.57 -9.35
C ILE A 2 -18.88 11.15 -10.82
N PHE A 3 -20.00 10.78 -11.45
CA PHE A 3 -20.06 10.41 -12.87
C PHE A 3 -20.54 11.55 -13.78
N GLU A 4 -20.60 12.76 -13.27
CA GLU A 4 -21.04 13.92 -14.05
C GLU A 4 -19.99 14.27 -15.12
N GLY A 5 -20.45 14.33 -16.39
CA GLY A 5 -19.57 14.57 -17.55
C GLY A 5 -18.65 13.42 -17.85
N ASP A 6 -18.96 12.18 -17.42
CA ASP A 6 -18.17 10.96 -17.66
C ASP A 6 -16.71 11.04 -17.20
N ARG A 7 -16.38 11.93 -16.25
CA ARG A 7 -15.03 12.13 -15.73
C ARG A 7 -14.71 11.14 -14.61
N TYR A 8 -14.48 9.89 -14.99
CA TYR A 8 -14.11 8.81 -14.07
C TYR A 8 -13.12 7.83 -14.71
N PHE A 9 -12.55 6.97 -13.87
CA PHE A 9 -11.73 5.84 -14.30
C PHE A 9 -12.45 4.53 -14.06
N ASP A 10 -12.43 3.64 -15.05
CA ASP A 10 -12.69 2.22 -14.83
C ASP A 10 -11.43 1.56 -14.32
N ILE A 11 -11.54 0.82 -13.23
CA ILE A 11 -10.42 0.06 -12.66
C ILE A 11 -10.74 -1.43 -12.74
N LEU A 12 -9.94 -2.18 -13.51
CA LEU A 12 -9.98 -3.63 -13.59
C LEU A 12 -8.80 -4.22 -12.83
N VAL A 13 -9.07 -5.08 -11.85
CA VAL A 13 -8.05 -5.81 -11.12
C VAL A 13 -8.18 -7.30 -11.41
N GLU A 14 -7.14 -7.88 -11.98
CA GLU A 14 -7.08 -9.28 -12.36
C GLU A 14 -6.04 -10.01 -11.52
N TYR A 15 -6.41 -11.17 -10.98
CA TYR A 15 -5.55 -12.04 -10.21
C TYR A 15 -5.33 -13.34 -10.96
N ALA A 16 -4.08 -13.74 -11.10
CA ALA A 16 -3.71 -15.02 -11.68
C ALA A 16 -2.82 -15.80 -10.71
N LYS A 17 -3.29 -16.95 -10.24
CA LYS A 17 -2.49 -17.83 -9.41
C LYS A 17 -1.46 -18.54 -10.27
N PHE A 18 -0.18 -18.16 -10.10
CA PHE A 18 0.93 -18.74 -10.85
C PHE A 18 1.45 -20.04 -10.22
N SER A 19 1.47 -20.10 -8.89
CA SER A 19 1.84 -21.27 -8.10
C SER A 19 1.10 -21.26 -6.77
N PRO A 20 1.21 -22.29 -5.91
CA PRO A 20 0.66 -22.24 -4.55
C PRO A 20 1.11 -21.03 -3.73
N GLU A 21 2.32 -20.51 -4.01
CA GLU A 21 2.98 -19.43 -3.26
C GLU A 21 3.06 -18.11 -4.03
N GLN A 22 2.51 -18.02 -5.25
CA GLN A 22 2.65 -16.86 -6.09
C GLN A 22 1.35 -16.44 -6.76
N ILE A 23 1.02 -15.17 -6.66
CA ILE A 23 -0.15 -14.55 -7.29
C ILE A 23 0.34 -13.36 -8.12
N ALA A 24 0.11 -13.41 -9.43
CA ALA A 24 0.28 -12.25 -10.29
C ALA A 24 -0.97 -11.37 -10.23
N VAL A 25 -0.77 -10.06 -10.20
CA VAL A 25 -1.86 -9.07 -10.19
C VAL A 25 -1.64 -8.09 -11.32
N ARG A 26 -2.69 -7.83 -12.11
CA ARG A 26 -2.71 -6.75 -13.09
C ARG A 26 -3.82 -5.77 -12.71
N ILE A 27 -3.44 -4.50 -12.57
CA ILE A 27 -4.37 -3.40 -12.33
C ILE A 27 -4.39 -2.55 -13.60
N THR A 28 -5.53 -2.46 -14.26
CA THR A 28 -5.72 -1.64 -15.45
C THR A 28 -6.68 -0.51 -15.12
N ALA A 29 -6.26 0.73 -15.39
CA ALA A 29 -7.10 1.91 -15.25
C ALA A 29 -7.38 2.53 -16.62
N THR A 30 -8.66 2.74 -16.95
CA THR A 30 -9.10 3.37 -18.20
C THR A 30 -9.78 4.69 -17.90
N ASN A 31 -9.26 5.77 -18.47
CA ASN A 31 -9.86 7.10 -18.36
C ASN A 31 -11.09 7.20 -19.29
N ARG A 32 -12.27 7.37 -18.70
CA ARG A 32 -13.52 7.55 -19.45
C ARG A 32 -13.84 9.01 -19.74
N GLY A 33 -13.08 9.94 -19.15
CA GLY A 33 -13.23 11.37 -19.43
C GLY A 33 -12.72 11.77 -20.79
N GLY A 34 -13.20 12.91 -21.27
CA GLY A 34 -12.82 13.51 -22.56
C GLY A 34 -11.47 14.23 -22.54
N GLU A 35 -10.77 14.28 -21.41
CA GLU A 35 -9.49 14.95 -21.22
C GLU A 35 -8.49 14.04 -20.53
N ALA A 36 -7.18 14.33 -20.73
CA ALA A 36 -6.14 13.65 -19.97
C ALA A 36 -6.27 13.97 -18.46
N ALA A 37 -6.11 12.97 -17.61
CA ALA A 37 -6.26 13.15 -16.18
C ALA A 37 -5.15 12.47 -15.37
N PRO A 38 -4.69 13.08 -14.27
CA PRO A 38 -3.72 12.46 -13.37
C PRO A 38 -4.36 11.31 -12.59
N LEU A 39 -3.57 10.26 -12.36
CA LEU A 39 -3.98 9.09 -11.59
C LEU A 39 -2.79 8.52 -10.83
N ASN A 40 -2.99 8.25 -9.53
CA ASN A 40 -2.07 7.45 -8.73
C ASN A 40 -2.70 6.08 -8.46
N ILE A 41 -1.98 5.01 -8.80
CA ILE A 41 -2.35 3.62 -8.47
C ILE A 41 -1.41 3.17 -7.37
N ILE A 42 -1.95 2.77 -6.21
CA ILE A 42 -1.16 2.46 -5.02
C ILE A 42 -1.51 1.06 -4.50
N PRO A 43 -1.01 -0.02 -5.13
CA PRO A 43 -1.09 -1.34 -4.53
C PRO A 43 -0.44 -1.32 -3.14
N THR A 44 -1.18 -1.79 -2.15
CA THR A 44 -0.80 -1.60 -0.76
C THR A 44 -0.79 -2.93 -0.01
N MET A 45 0.30 -3.19 0.74
CA MET A 45 0.38 -4.22 1.77
C MET A 45 0.25 -3.58 3.15
N TRP A 46 -0.39 -4.29 4.08
CA TRP A 46 -0.48 -3.85 5.46
C TRP A 46 -0.80 -5.01 6.40
N PHE A 47 -0.33 -4.88 7.62
CA PHE A 47 -0.72 -5.78 8.70
C PHE A 47 -1.92 -5.22 9.46
N ARG A 48 -2.84 -6.11 9.85
CA ARG A 48 -3.91 -5.76 10.78
C ARG A 48 -3.28 -5.42 12.13
N ASN A 49 -3.58 -4.23 12.65
CA ASN A 49 -3.01 -3.72 13.90
C ASN A 49 -3.59 -4.46 15.12
N THR A 50 -3.20 -5.73 15.32
CA THR A 50 -3.64 -6.56 16.44
C THR A 50 -2.66 -6.50 17.61
N TRP A 51 -1.41 -6.09 17.40
CA TRP A 51 -0.37 -6.02 18.43
C TRP A 51 -0.65 -4.95 19.49
N SER A 52 -1.43 -3.93 19.17
CA SER A 52 -1.81 -2.84 20.09
C SER A 52 -3.11 -3.11 20.88
N TRP A 53 -3.76 -4.27 20.71
CA TRP A 53 -5.10 -4.53 21.28
C TRP A 53 -5.08 -5.16 22.68
N GLY A 54 -3.97 -5.34 23.29
CA GLY A 54 -3.85 -5.96 24.61
C GLY A 54 -3.31 -5.01 25.66
N GLN A 55 -3.32 -5.46 26.92
CA GLN A 55 -2.65 -4.75 28.00
C GLN A 55 -1.12 -4.85 27.87
N THR A 56 -0.62 -5.90 27.23
CA THR A 56 0.80 -6.10 26.94
C THR A 56 0.99 -5.92 25.42
N PRO A 57 1.75 -4.90 24.99
CA PRO A 57 2.07 -4.74 23.59
C PRO A 57 2.82 -5.97 23.06
N LEU A 58 2.39 -6.45 21.89
CA LEU A 58 3.14 -7.46 21.15
C LEU A 58 4.14 -6.76 20.22
N PRO A 59 5.24 -7.44 19.84
CA PRO A 59 6.12 -6.90 18.83
C PRO A 59 5.39 -6.66 17.52
N GLU A 60 5.71 -5.57 16.85
CA GLU A 60 5.09 -5.22 15.57
C GLU A 60 5.71 -6.03 14.42
N PRO A 61 4.88 -6.54 13.49
CA PRO A 61 5.40 -7.06 12.23
C PRO A 61 5.98 -5.92 11.40
N THR A 62 6.78 -6.24 10.39
CA THR A 62 7.45 -5.23 9.57
C THR A 62 7.18 -5.42 8.08
N ILE A 63 7.09 -4.31 7.38
CA ILE A 63 7.21 -4.25 5.93
C ILE A 63 8.37 -3.31 5.64
N SER A 64 9.33 -3.75 4.83
CA SER A 64 10.50 -2.94 4.49
C SER A 64 10.82 -3.03 3.00
N ALA A 65 11.58 -2.04 2.51
CA ALA A 65 12.14 -2.11 1.18
C ALA A 65 13.12 -3.31 1.08
N ALA A 66 13.10 -3.98 -0.05
CA ALA A 66 13.96 -5.12 -0.34
C ALA A 66 14.58 -5.00 -1.73
N GLN A 67 15.69 -5.69 -1.94
CA GLN A 67 16.27 -5.80 -3.26
C GLN A 67 15.42 -6.74 -4.11
N GLY A 68 14.99 -6.27 -5.28
CA GLY A 68 14.25 -7.04 -6.26
C GLY A 68 15.02 -7.23 -7.57
N PRO A 69 14.44 -7.92 -8.55
CA PRO A 69 14.97 -7.99 -9.92
C PRO A 69 15.15 -6.60 -10.54
N ALA A 70 16.05 -6.48 -11.51
CA ALA A 70 16.25 -5.24 -12.26
C ALA A 70 14.93 -4.77 -12.90
N GLY A 71 14.64 -3.48 -12.81
CA GLY A 71 13.39 -2.89 -13.33
C GLY A 71 12.16 -3.16 -12.47
N THR A 72 12.36 -3.47 -11.18
CA THR A 72 11.26 -3.63 -10.21
C THR A 72 11.54 -2.87 -8.93
N LEU A 73 10.47 -2.56 -8.20
CA LEU A 73 10.49 -2.24 -6.77
C LEU A 73 10.01 -3.47 -6.00
N CYS A 74 10.65 -3.73 -4.87
CA CYS A 74 10.35 -4.89 -4.04
C CYS A 74 10.18 -4.49 -2.58
N MET A 75 9.12 -4.98 -1.96
CA MET A 75 8.87 -4.86 -0.52
C MET A 75 8.77 -6.25 0.08
N VAL A 76 9.30 -6.44 1.28
CA VAL A 76 9.15 -7.66 2.07
C VAL A 76 8.30 -7.37 3.31
N ALA A 77 7.25 -8.15 3.48
CA ALA A 77 6.46 -8.21 4.69
C ALA A 77 6.92 -9.42 5.53
N ASP A 78 7.21 -9.20 6.80
CA ASP A 78 7.66 -10.23 7.73
C ASP A 78 6.78 -10.16 8.99
N ASP A 79 5.97 -11.20 9.21
CA ASP A 79 5.15 -11.32 10.41
C ASP A 79 5.92 -11.90 11.60
N GLY A 80 7.19 -12.31 11.39
CA GLY A 80 8.16 -12.73 12.38
C GLY A 80 7.67 -13.82 13.32
N GLU A 81 8.49 -14.11 14.34
CA GLU A 81 8.06 -14.93 15.49
C GLU A 81 7.09 -14.19 16.42
N THR A 82 6.83 -12.94 16.11
CA THR A 82 6.20 -11.95 16.98
C THR A 82 4.69 -12.11 17.14
N LEU A 83 4.04 -12.76 16.20
CA LEU A 83 2.62 -13.10 16.33
C LEU A 83 2.41 -14.41 17.11
N SER A 84 3.09 -14.58 18.23
CA SER A 84 2.72 -15.60 19.22
C SER A 84 1.43 -15.25 19.95
N ASP A 85 0.58 -14.42 19.34
CA ASP A 85 -0.77 -14.20 19.83
C ASP A 85 -1.50 -15.54 19.79
N ARG A 86 -1.80 -16.08 20.96
CA ARG A 86 -2.55 -17.34 21.11
C ARG A 86 -3.91 -17.30 20.41
N ARG A 87 -4.39 -16.12 20.00
CA ARG A 87 -5.62 -15.91 19.25
C ARG A 87 -5.47 -16.20 17.76
N ILE A 88 -4.23 -16.18 17.23
CA ILE A 88 -3.94 -16.53 15.85
C ILE A 88 -3.07 -17.80 15.87
N PRO A 89 -3.62 -18.96 15.48
CA PRO A 89 -2.84 -20.19 15.42
C PRO A 89 -1.60 -20.03 14.53
N ASN A 90 -0.50 -20.67 14.88
CA ASN A 90 0.74 -20.67 14.09
C ASN A 90 0.52 -21.12 12.63
N SER A 91 -0.52 -21.95 12.39
CA SER A 91 -0.93 -22.35 11.04
C SER A 91 -1.43 -21.22 10.14
N HIS A 92 -1.73 -20.05 10.71
CA HIS A 92 -2.17 -18.86 9.96
C HIS A 92 -1.05 -17.84 9.74
N ARG A 93 0.17 -18.15 10.14
CA ARG A 93 1.32 -17.30 9.85
C ARG A 93 1.68 -17.42 8.38
N LEU A 94 1.93 -16.28 7.77
CA LEU A 94 2.37 -16.22 6.38
C LEU A 94 3.90 -16.19 6.25
N GLY A 95 4.61 -15.88 7.34
CA GLY A 95 6.06 -15.70 7.32
C GLY A 95 6.45 -14.52 6.43
N ARG A 96 7.54 -14.67 5.70
CA ARG A 96 7.98 -13.65 4.74
C ARG A 96 7.19 -13.75 3.45
N ARG A 97 6.68 -12.60 2.99
CA ARG A 97 6.01 -12.43 1.70
C ARG A 97 6.54 -11.19 1.02
N TRP A 98 6.62 -11.22 -0.29
CA TRP A 98 7.16 -10.14 -1.11
C TRP A 98 6.09 -9.58 -2.01
N LEU A 99 6.06 -8.26 -2.16
CA LEU A 99 5.35 -7.59 -3.23
C LEU A 99 6.37 -6.99 -4.17
N ILE A 100 6.35 -7.44 -5.41
CA ILE A 100 7.25 -6.99 -6.47
C ILE A 100 6.41 -6.26 -7.51
N GLY A 101 6.76 -5.02 -7.81
CA GLY A 101 6.08 -4.21 -8.81
C GLY A 101 7.01 -3.85 -9.96
N SER A 102 6.56 -4.00 -11.20
CA SER A 102 7.30 -3.56 -12.39
C SER A 102 7.38 -2.04 -12.44
N THR A 103 8.55 -1.50 -12.78
CA THR A 103 8.74 -0.06 -13.05
C THR A 103 8.88 0.25 -14.54
N LYS A 104 8.62 -0.76 -15.39
CA LYS A 104 8.89 -0.67 -16.84
C LYS A 104 8.06 0.40 -17.54
N ASP A 105 6.79 0.54 -17.15
CA ASP A 105 5.82 1.38 -17.85
C ASP A 105 5.49 2.68 -17.11
N ALA A 106 6.02 2.85 -15.89
CA ALA A 106 5.85 4.07 -15.09
C ALA A 106 6.96 4.20 -14.06
N GLY A 107 7.35 5.42 -13.76
CA GLY A 107 8.09 5.71 -12.53
C GLY A 107 7.24 5.29 -11.34
N ALA A 108 7.84 4.58 -10.39
CA ALA A 108 7.18 4.19 -9.17
C ALA A 108 8.07 4.53 -7.97
N GLU A 109 7.44 4.81 -6.84
CA GLU A 109 8.11 5.03 -5.56
C GLU A 109 7.50 4.16 -4.48
N MET A 110 8.29 3.82 -3.47
CA MET A 110 7.81 3.09 -2.30
C MET A 110 7.39 4.06 -1.21
N LEU A 111 6.19 3.88 -0.67
CA LEU A 111 5.66 4.67 0.43
C LEU A 111 5.47 3.78 1.67
N PHE A 112 5.91 4.26 2.82
CA PHE A 112 5.82 3.52 4.08
C PHE A 112 5.17 4.36 5.16
N THR A 113 4.26 3.73 5.91
CA THR A 113 3.63 4.26 7.13
C THR A 113 3.37 3.10 8.09
N ASN A 114 2.89 3.41 9.27
CA ASN A 114 2.28 2.39 10.12
C ASN A 114 0.77 2.32 9.85
N ASN A 115 0.20 1.12 10.01
CA ASN A 115 -1.26 0.95 9.95
C ASN A 115 -1.92 1.44 11.25
N GLU A 116 -1.63 2.68 11.60
CA GLU A 116 -2.05 3.36 12.82
C GLU A 116 -3.01 4.49 12.49
N THR A 117 -4.05 4.64 13.27
CA THR A 117 -5.02 5.73 13.12
C THR A 117 -4.39 7.06 13.53
N ASN A 118 -4.58 8.09 12.72
CA ASN A 118 -4.25 9.48 13.08
C ASN A 118 -5.26 9.98 14.12
N ALA A 119 -5.08 9.53 15.36
CA ALA A 119 -6.02 9.77 16.43
C ALA A 119 -6.22 11.28 16.75
N PRO A 120 -5.20 12.15 16.69
CA PRO A 120 -5.39 13.60 16.85
C PRO A 120 -6.36 14.20 15.83
N VAL A 121 -6.41 13.64 14.61
CA VAL A 121 -7.33 14.12 13.57
C VAL A 121 -8.73 13.51 13.72
N VAL A 122 -8.81 12.21 14.08
CA VAL A 122 -10.08 11.47 14.12
C VAL A 122 -10.83 11.68 15.44
N PHE A 123 -10.12 11.80 16.57
CA PHE A 123 -10.71 11.80 17.92
C PHE A 123 -10.41 13.11 18.67
N HIS A 124 -10.69 14.27 18.08
CA HIS A 124 -10.50 15.60 18.74
C HIS A 124 -11.34 15.81 20.01
N PRO A 125 -10.82 16.59 20.99
CA PRO A 125 -9.43 16.82 21.37
C PRO A 125 -8.89 15.70 22.25
N GLY A 126 -7.62 15.35 22.13
CA GLY A 126 -6.92 14.44 23.05
C GLY A 126 -6.57 13.06 22.50
N GLY A 127 -6.85 12.79 21.21
CA GLY A 127 -6.35 11.58 20.57
C GLY A 127 -4.81 11.59 20.50
N THR A 128 -4.19 10.45 20.82
CA THR A 128 -2.74 10.26 20.69
C THR A 128 -2.47 9.09 19.75
N SER A 129 -1.64 9.31 18.74
CA SER A 129 -1.16 8.23 17.87
C SER A 129 0.13 7.66 18.42
N LEU A 130 0.28 6.34 18.34
CA LEU A 130 1.50 5.64 18.76
C LEU A 130 2.63 5.81 17.74
N SER A 131 2.30 6.16 16.51
CA SER A 131 3.25 6.39 15.43
C SER A 131 3.12 7.81 14.86
N ARG A 132 4.28 8.37 14.48
CA ARG A 132 4.36 9.60 13.70
C ARG A 132 3.80 9.42 12.28
N TYR A 133 4.03 8.25 11.69
CA TYR A 133 3.64 7.92 10.33
C TYR A 133 2.34 7.12 10.34
N THR A 134 1.22 7.81 10.35
CA THR A 134 -0.12 7.21 10.42
C THR A 134 -0.63 6.75 9.06
N LYS A 135 -1.63 5.87 9.03
CA LYS A 135 -2.13 5.20 7.81
C LYS A 135 -2.68 6.15 6.73
N ASP A 136 -3.01 7.38 7.08
CA ASP A 136 -3.43 8.47 6.18
C ASP A 136 -2.25 9.19 5.52
N GLY A 137 -1.01 8.84 5.87
CA GLY A 137 0.20 9.50 5.38
C GLY A 137 0.33 9.49 3.86
N PHE A 138 -0.13 8.44 3.17
CA PHE A 138 -0.14 8.42 1.70
C PHE A 138 -1.03 9.52 1.12
N HIS A 139 -2.24 9.69 1.68
CA HIS A 139 -3.15 10.75 1.28
C HIS A 139 -2.56 12.14 1.55
N ARG A 140 -1.98 12.35 2.74
CA ARG A 140 -1.34 13.61 3.11
C ARG A 140 -0.16 13.95 2.20
N LEU A 141 0.66 12.95 1.85
CA LEU A 141 1.74 13.16 0.88
C LEU A 141 1.19 13.55 -0.50
N LEU A 142 0.29 12.75 -1.06
CA LEU A 142 -0.12 12.89 -2.47
C LEU A 142 -1.09 14.04 -2.71
N CYS A 143 -1.95 14.36 -1.74
CA CYS A 143 -2.95 15.42 -1.88
C CYS A 143 -2.52 16.75 -1.24
N ALA A 144 -1.70 16.72 -0.19
CA ALA A 144 -1.26 17.93 0.52
C ALA A 144 0.24 18.19 0.41
N GLY A 145 1.01 17.33 -0.24
CA GLY A 145 2.47 17.50 -0.40
C GLY A 145 3.28 17.30 0.86
N GLU A 146 2.72 16.70 1.91
CA GLU A 146 3.36 16.50 3.20
C GLU A 146 4.40 15.37 3.17
N LYS A 147 5.60 15.64 2.71
CA LYS A 147 6.68 14.64 2.63
C LYS A 147 7.00 13.98 3.97
N ALA A 148 6.83 14.70 5.08
CA ALA A 148 7.08 14.17 6.42
C ALA A 148 5.99 13.22 6.93
N ALA A 149 4.90 12.98 6.16
CA ALA A 149 3.81 12.08 6.52
C ALA A 149 4.14 10.59 6.26
N VAL A 150 5.18 10.31 5.48
CA VAL A 150 5.66 8.95 5.18
C VAL A 150 7.04 8.73 5.79
N ASN A 151 7.35 7.47 6.11
CA ASN A 151 8.61 7.11 6.76
C ASN A 151 9.77 7.07 5.74
N PRO A 152 10.78 7.95 5.87
CA PRO A 152 11.93 7.96 4.98
C PRO A 152 12.87 6.76 5.17
N ASP A 153 12.78 6.03 6.28
CA ASP A 153 13.59 4.83 6.55
C ASP A 153 13.08 3.59 5.79
N LEU A 154 12.05 3.76 4.95
CA LEU A 154 11.47 2.72 4.10
C LEU A 154 11.06 1.46 4.88
N THR A 155 10.42 1.67 6.01
CA THR A 155 9.88 0.61 6.87
C THR A 155 8.59 1.04 7.56
N GLY A 156 7.75 0.07 7.94
CA GLY A 156 6.50 0.31 8.66
C GLY A 156 5.65 -0.94 8.73
N THR A 157 4.38 -0.79 9.10
CA THR A 157 3.39 -1.88 9.11
C THR A 157 2.35 -1.75 7.98
N LYS A 158 2.50 -0.70 7.15
CA LYS A 158 1.77 -0.45 5.92
C LYS A 158 2.72 0.14 4.89
N ALA A 159 2.72 -0.42 3.68
CA ALA A 159 3.53 0.08 2.58
C ALA A 159 2.77 -0.02 1.25
N GLY A 160 3.13 0.83 0.30
CA GLY A 160 2.53 0.84 -1.04
C GLY A 160 3.55 1.20 -2.11
N LEU A 161 3.29 0.74 -3.32
CA LEU A 161 3.99 1.16 -4.54
C LEU A 161 3.14 2.24 -5.21
N ASN A 162 3.59 3.49 -5.19
CA ASN A 162 2.89 4.59 -5.84
C ASN A 162 3.32 4.71 -7.30
N TYR A 163 2.40 4.44 -8.22
CA TYR A 163 2.56 4.65 -9.65
C TYR A 163 1.79 5.90 -10.06
N SER A 164 2.49 6.89 -10.60
CA SER A 164 1.90 8.16 -11.02
C SER A 164 1.80 8.22 -12.55
N PHE A 165 0.60 8.47 -13.05
CA PHE A 165 0.30 8.56 -14.47
C PHE A 165 -0.41 9.87 -14.80
N VAL A 166 -0.29 10.28 -16.07
CA VAL A 166 -1.24 11.16 -16.75
C VAL A 166 -1.87 10.34 -17.85
N VAL A 167 -3.12 9.93 -17.68
CA VAL A 167 -3.81 9.00 -18.58
C VAL A 167 -4.57 9.81 -19.64
N PRO A 168 -4.29 9.66 -20.95
CA PRO A 168 -5.01 10.36 -22.01
C PRO A 168 -6.52 10.07 -21.99
N ALA A 169 -7.31 10.95 -22.60
CA ALA A 169 -8.74 10.72 -22.83
C ALA A 169 -8.97 9.38 -23.55
N GLY A 170 -9.84 8.53 -23.01
CA GLY A 170 -10.11 7.19 -23.54
C GLY A 170 -8.93 6.20 -23.44
N GLY A 171 -7.78 6.64 -22.91
CA GLY A 171 -6.58 5.82 -22.76
C GLY A 171 -6.62 4.92 -21.53
N SER A 172 -5.70 3.94 -21.51
CA SER A 172 -5.54 3.02 -20.38
C SER A 172 -4.07 2.88 -20.00
N VAL A 173 -3.85 2.64 -18.70
CA VAL A 173 -2.54 2.28 -18.12
C VAL A 173 -2.67 1.00 -17.31
N SER A 174 -1.59 0.24 -17.17
CA SER A 174 -1.58 -0.99 -16.39
C SER A 174 -0.37 -1.06 -15.47
N VAL A 175 -0.56 -1.67 -14.31
CA VAL A 175 0.48 -2.00 -13.33
C VAL A 175 0.51 -3.51 -13.17
N LEU A 176 1.71 -4.08 -13.21
CA LEU A 176 1.93 -5.51 -13.00
C LEU A 176 2.66 -5.75 -11.68
N LEU A 177 2.12 -6.67 -10.89
CA LEU A 177 2.64 -7.04 -9.59
C LEU A 177 2.78 -8.56 -9.49
N LEU A 178 3.70 -8.99 -8.65
CA LEU A 178 3.83 -10.37 -8.17
C LEU A 178 3.84 -10.35 -6.64
N PHE A 179 2.98 -11.16 -6.05
CA PHE A 179 2.88 -11.40 -4.61
C PHE A 179 3.13 -12.87 -4.30
#